data_68b635007e43efd001ce32ec61560fb8
#
_entry.id   68b635007e43efd001ce32ec61560fb8
#
_cell.length_a   1.000
_cell.length_b   1.000
_cell.length_c   1.000
_cell.angle_alpha   90.00
_cell.angle_beta   90.00
_cell.angle_gamma   90.00
#
_symmetry.space_group_name_H-M   'P 1'
#
loop_
_entity.id
_entity.type
_entity.pdbx_description
1 polymer ?
#
loop_
_entity_poly.entity_id
_entity_poly.type
_entity_poly.pdbx_seq_one_letter_code
_entity_poly.pdbx_strand_id
1 'polypeptide(L)'
;MSSTHSTGPSIGIDFGTTNSSIALARSGAVELVSFPTAGGTTESFRSVLYLEQRKHAGRTQIKGFTGPQAIENYLEAEHKGRLIQSLKSYLTSRTLSGTEVFGRRYSVEDLISRILTDLRLNAERQFERPIRHATVGRPVRFVGAESDEDDAFAVERLRRAFLHAGFESVVFEMEPIAAAYAYESTLDHDELILIGDFGGGTSDFSLLHVGPGVRARGRTAKDLLGNSGLGLAGDSFDARIVRKLVSPALGSESFERSYAQAKDRPASIIPAAPAWIYANLERWHYLSFLKTRNVAEILKSAHARAQEPEKIEALINLIEEGLGYQLHQAVQRLKIELSHQETAEFRFRDGSMDIVAAVNRKEFEGWIADELRSIERCVDRLLADSNVLARDVDRVFLTGGTSFVPAVRRIFEIHFGASRVRTGNEFTSVARGLALRAQEMDARA
;
A
#
# COMPACT_ATOMS: atom_id res chain seq x y z
N MET A 1 36.05 29.83 -17.46
CA MET A 1 34.78 30.13 -16.81
C MET A 1 34.16 28.80 -16.40
N SER A 2 34.39 28.41 -15.16
CA SER A 2 33.88 27.18 -14.58
C SER A 2 32.40 27.40 -14.25
N SER A 3 31.53 26.75 -14.97
CA SER A 3 30.09 26.73 -14.65
C SER A 3 29.94 25.91 -13.38
N THR A 4 29.86 26.57 -12.23
CA THR A 4 29.31 25.97 -11.03
C THR A 4 27.85 25.61 -11.32
N HIS A 5 27.60 24.37 -11.71
CA HIS A 5 26.25 23.81 -11.64
C HIS A 5 25.87 23.82 -10.15
N SER A 6 25.07 24.81 -9.77
CA SER A 6 24.35 24.79 -8.51
C SER A 6 23.40 23.59 -8.57
N THR A 7 23.90 22.45 -8.14
CA THR A 7 23.04 21.30 -7.88
C THR A 7 22.08 21.70 -6.78
N GLY A 8 20.81 21.88 -7.11
CA GLY A 8 19.76 22.13 -6.11
C GLY A 8 19.78 21.00 -5.06
N PRO A 9 19.30 21.25 -3.84
CA PRO A 9 19.32 20.24 -2.79
C PRO A 9 18.57 19.00 -3.20
N SER A 10 19.14 17.85 -2.89
CA SER A 10 18.49 16.57 -3.05
C SER A 10 17.40 16.39 -1.99
N ILE A 11 16.31 15.73 -2.36
CA ILE A 11 15.21 15.40 -1.48
C ILE A 11 15.14 13.90 -1.23
N GLY A 12 14.51 13.51 -0.12
CA GLY A 12 14.12 12.12 0.15
C GLY A 12 12.70 11.85 -0.34
N ILE A 13 12.53 10.79 -1.11
CA ILE A 13 11.21 10.34 -1.59
C ILE A 13 10.98 8.88 -1.19
N ASP A 14 9.96 8.66 -0.40
CA ASP A 14 9.37 7.34 -0.21
C ASP A 14 8.19 7.19 -1.19
N PHE A 15 8.39 6.40 -2.24
CA PHE A 15 7.33 6.04 -3.19
C PHE A 15 6.77 4.67 -2.85
N GLY A 16 5.71 4.64 -2.03
CA GLY A 16 5.07 3.41 -1.58
C GLY A 16 3.98 2.90 -2.52
N THR A 17 3.58 1.64 -2.34
CA THR A 17 2.48 1.01 -3.10
C THR A 17 1.13 1.70 -2.83
N THR A 18 0.90 2.13 -1.61
CA THR A 18 -0.36 2.74 -1.16
C THR A 18 -0.23 4.23 -0.90
N ASN A 19 0.84 4.63 -0.23
CA ASN A 19 1.12 6.02 0.14
C ASN A 19 2.55 6.36 -0.23
N SER A 20 2.80 7.63 -0.52
CA SER A 20 4.11 8.20 -0.78
C SER A 20 4.33 9.43 0.09
N SER A 21 5.56 9.76 0.37
CA SER A 21 5.92 10.97 1.11
C SER A 21 7.23 11.57 0.59
N ILE A 22 7.39 12.87 0.79
CA ILE A 22 8.59 13.61 0.40
C ILE A 22 9.09 14.42 1.58
N ALA A 23 10.40 14.46 1.76
CA ALA A 23 11.05 15.26 2.76
C ALA A 23 12.27 15.99 2.21
N LEU A 24 12.57 17.15 2.80
CA LEU A 24 13.79 17.90 2.58
C LEU A 24 14.53 18.06 3.91
N ALA A 25 15.81 17.73 3.95
CA ALA A 25 16.67 18.00 5.09
C ALA A 25 17.50 19.26 4.87
N ARG A 26 17.56 20.12 5.92
CA ARG A 26 18.41 21.31 5.95
C ARG A 26 19.04 21.46 7.32
N SER A 27 20.35 21.44 7.39
CA SER A 27 21.09 21.58 8.65
C SER A 27 20.61 20.61 9.75
N GLY A 28 20.27 19.39 9.37
CA GLY A 28 19.75 18.35 10.28
C GLY A 28 18.26 18.43 10.60
N ALA A 29 17.59 19.54 10.30
CA ALA A 29 16.11 19.62 10.39
C ALA A 29 15.47 19.02 9.14
N VAL A 30 14.41 18.24 9.32
CA VAL A 30 13.69 17.58 8.22
C VAL A 30 12.27 18.10 8.15
N GLU A 31 11.92 18.64 6.99
CA GLU A 31 10.58 19.13 6.65
C GLU A 31 9.91 18.18 5.65
N LEU A 32 8.66 17.77 5.93
CA LEU A 32 7.83 16.98 5.04
C LEU A 32 6.97 17.87 4.15
N VAL A 33 6.69 17.39 2.96
CA VAL A 33 5.75 18.05 2.06
C VAL A 33 4.32 17.79 2.51
N SER A 34 3.55 18.87 2.63
CA SER A 34 2.11 18.84 2.94
C SER A 34 1.29 18.93 1.65
N PHE A 35 0.33 18.04 1.50
CA PHE A 35 -0.56 17.97 0.35
C PHE A 35 -1.96 18.43 0.73
N PRO A 36 -2.62 19.27 -0.09
CA PRO A 36 -3.98 19.72 0.18
C PRO A 36 -4.99 18.58 0.03
N THR A 37 -5.99 18.57 0.91
CA THR A 37 -7.15 17.69 0.88
C THR A 37 -8.41 18.51 1.14
N ALA A 38 -9.59 17.97 0.87
CA ALA A 38 -10.87 18.63 1.16
C ALA A 38 -11.03 19.00 2.65
N GLY A 39 -10.36 18.26 3.57
CA GLY A 39 -10.42 18.50 5.02
C GLY A 39 -9.21 19.22 5.63
N GLY A 40 -8.28 19.75 4.81
CA GLY A 40 -7.05 20.40 5.29
C GLY A 40 -5.80 19.94 4.55
N THR A 41 -4.77 19.52 5.27
CA THR A 41 -3.51 19.03 4.69
C THR A 41 -3.11 17.67 5.24
N THR A 42 -2.32 16.90 4.46
CA THR A 42 -1.74 15.63 4.85
C THR A 42 -0.28 15.54 4.40
N GLU A 43 0.57 14.90 5.16
CA GLU A 43 1.95 14.58 4.76
C GLU A 43 2.06 13.27 3.96
N SER A 44 0.94 12.54 3.84
CA SER A 44 0.86 11.29 3.11
C SER A 44 0.11 11.46 1.80
N PHE A 45 0.78 11.21 0.69
CA PHE A 45 0.22 11.28 -0.65
C PHE A 45 -0.22 9.89 -1.10
N ARG A 46 -1.50 9.68 -1.34
CA ARG A 46 -1.99 8.39 -1.86
C ARG A 46 -1.38 8.12 -3.22
N SER A 47 -0.76 6.94 -3.40
CA SER A 47 -0.14 6.51 -4.65
C SER A 47 -1.20 6.02 -5.65
N VAL A 48 -2.15 6.89 -5.97
CA VAL A 48 -3.27 6.62 -6.90
C VAL A 48 -3.30 7.62 -8.03
N LEU A 49 -3.82 7.17 -9.17
CA LEU A 49 -4.04 7.96 -10.38
C LEU A 49 -5.49 7.75 -10.84
N TYR A 50 -6.22 8.82 -11.03
CA TYR A 50 -7.55 8.82 -11.61
C TYR A 50 -7.51 9.44 -13.01
N LEU A 51 -7.99 8.73 -14.01
CA LEU A 51 -8.09 9.17 -15.39
C LEU A 51 -9.56 9.25 -15.81
N GLU A 52 -9.97 10.37 -16.36
CA GLU A 52 -11.33 10.57 -16.86
C GLU A 52 -11.32 11.17 -18.27
N GLN A 53 -12.38 10.92 -19.01
CA GLN A 53 -12.64 11.60 -20.27
C GLN A 53 -13.51 12.82 -20.03
N ARG A 54 -13.04 13.99 -20.49
CA ARG A 54 -13.85 15.21 -20.52
C ARG A 54 -14.01 15.70 -21.95
N LYS A 55 -15.21 16.10 -22.31
CA LYS A 55 -15.47 16.80 -23.58
C LYS A 55 -15.23 18.30 -23.33
N HIS A 56 -14.28 18.87 -24.05
CA HIS A 56 -14.01 20.31 -24.03
C HIS A 56 -13.95 20.83 -25.46
N ALA A 57 -14.78 21.84 -25.78
CA ALA A 57 -14.89 22.44 -27.13
C ALA A 57 -15.02 21.41 -28.26
N GLY A 58 -15.86 20.38 -28.09
CA GLY A 58 -16.11 19.33 -29.07
C GLY A 58 -15.00 18.26 -29.19
N ARG A 59 -13.90 18.37 -28.43
CA ARG A 59 -12.81 17.40 -28.40
C ARG A 59 -12.83 16.61 -27.09
N THR A 60 -12.61 15.31 -27.19
CA THR A 60 -12.44 14.44 -26.02
C THR A 60 -10.99 14.51 -25.54
N GLN A 61 -10.79 14.88 -24.28
CA GLN A 61 -9.47 14.92 -23.64
C GLN A 61 -9.46 13.97 -22.43
N ILE A 62 -8.33 13.32 -22.21
CA ILE A 62 -8.09 12.52 -21.01
C ILE A 62 -7.43 13.43 -19.97
N LYS A 63 -8.12 13.68 -18.86
CA LYS A 63 -7.59 14.41 -17.71
C LYS A 63 -7.16 13.41 -16.63
N GLY A 64 -6.02 13.67 -16.02
CA GLY A 64 -5.49 12.85 -14.91
C GLY A 64 -5.40 13.66 -13.63
N PHE A 65 -5.67 12.99 -12.50
CA PHE A 65 -5.52 13.50 -11.14
C PHE A 65 -4.76 12.47 -10.33
N THR A 66 -3.95 12.89 -9.38
CA THR A 66 -3.15 12.02 -8.53
C THR A 66 -3.36 12.33 -7.06
N GLY A 67 -2.95 11.42 -6.19
CA GLY A 67 -3.01 11.62 -4.75
C GLY A 67 -4.41 11.87 -4.20
N PRO A 68 -4.56 12.77 -3.22
CA PRO A 68 -5.86 13.12 -2.64
C PRO A 68 -6.86 13.59 -3.67
N GLN A 69 -6.44 14.42 -4.63
CA GLN A 69 -7.31 14.94 -5.70
C GLN A 69 -7.86 13.83 -6.62
N ALA A 70 -7.10 12.74 -6.83
CA ALA A 70 -7.59 11.60 -7.60
C ALA A 70 -8.82 10.98 -6.95
N ILE A 71 -8.80 10.87 -5.63
CA ILE A 71 -9.90 10.30 -4.85
C ILE A 71 -11.10 11.23 -4.86
N GLU A 72 -10.89 12.52 -4.60
CA GLU A 72 -11.95 13.55 -4.61
C GLU A 72 -12.68 13.56 -5.95
N ASN A 73 -11.93 13.72 -7.05
CA ASN A 73 -12.53 13.72 -8.39
C ASN A 73 -13.20 12.38 -8.75
N TYR A 74 -12.67 11.24 -8.28
CA TYR A 74 -13.30 9.95 -8.50
C TYR A 74 -14.66 9.86 -7.76
N LEU A 75 -14.73 10.37 -6.53
CA LEU A 75 -15.98 10.34 -5.73
C LEU A 75 -17.04 11.27 -6.29
N GLU A 76 -16.64 12.45 -6.75
CA GLU A 76 -17.56 13.48 -7.30
C GLU A 76 -18.02 13.20 -8.74
N ALA A 77 -17.33 12.33 -9.47
CA ALA A 77 -17.63 12.06 -10.87
C ALA A 77 -19.00 11.36 -11.04
N GLU A 78 -19.90 11.91 -11.86
CA GLU A 78 -21.17 11.28 -12.25
C GLU A 78 -20.90 9.99 -13.04
N HIS A 79 -19.94 10.04 -13.97
CA HIS A 79 -19.49 8.89 -14.73
C HIS A 79 -18.06 8.53 -14.32
N LYS A 80 -17.92 7.40 -13.64
CA LYS A 80 -16.63 6.95 -13.11
C LYS A 80 -15.63 6.68 -14.23
N GLY A 81 -14.50 7.38 -14.16
CA GLY A 81 -13.33 7.10 -14.97
C GLY A 81 -12.54 5.88 -14.49
N ARG A 82 -11.27 5.84 -14.82
CA ARG A 82 -10.36 4.75 -14.40
C ARG A 82 -9.53 5.17 -13.20
N LEU A 83 -9.76 4.57 -12.04
CA LEU A 83 -8.91 4.71 -10.86
C LEU A 83 -7.85 3.60 -10.87
N ILE A 84 -6.58 3.97 -10.78
CA ILE A 84 -5.42 3.08 -10.87
C ILE A 84 -4.59 3.26 -9.59
N GLN A 85 -4.23 2.16 -8.96
CA GLN A 85 -3.42 2.13 -7.74
C GLN A 85 -2.42 0.97 -7.74
N SER A 86 -1.59 0.90 -6.69
CA SER A 86 -0.64 -0.18 -6.47
C SER A 86 0.35 -0.38 -7.63
N LEU A 87 0.66 0.69 -8.35
CA LEU A 87 1.51 0.63 -9.54
C LEU A 87 2.91 0.10 -9.25
N LYS A 88 3.45 0.36 -8.04
CA LYS A 88 4.76 -0.15 -7.61
C LYS A 88 4.82 -1.69 -7.64
N SER A 89 3.71 -2.37 -7.36
CA SER A 89 3.64 -3.85 -7.36
C SER A 89 3.77 -4.49 -8.75
N TYR A 90 3.67 -3.70 -9.82
CA TYR A 90 3.80 -4.20 -11.19
C TYR A 90 5.19 -3.97 -11.81
N LEU A 91 6.13 -3.41 -11.06
CA LEU A 91 7.46 -3.08 -11.58
C LEU A 91 8.27 -4.33 -11.97
N THR A 92 8.08 -5.45 -11.29
CA THR A 92 8.74 -6.74 -11.60
C THR A 92 8.11 -7.47 -12.78
N SER A 93 6.86 -7.14 -13.13
CA SER A 93 6.14 -7.89 -14.17
C SER A 93 6.69 -7.59 -15.56
N ARG A 94 7.27 -8.61 -16.21
CA ARG A 94 7.74 -8.54 -17.59
C ARG A 94 6.59 -8.66 -18.59
N THR A 95 5.47 -9.27 -18.20
CA THR A 95 4.28 -9.45 -19.04
C THR A 95 3.36 -8.23 -19.05
N LEU A 96 3.28 -7.49 -17.93
CA LEU A 96 2.50 -6.27 -17.83
C LEU A 96 3.36 -5.05 -18.20
N SER A 97 3.48 -4.77 -19.48
CA SER A 97 4.20 -3.58 -19.97
C SER A 97 3.38 -2.29 -19.86
N GLY A 98 2.06 -2.39 -19.76
CA GLY A 98 1.15 -1.23 -19.69
C GLY A 98 -0.31 -1.61 -19.76
N THR A 99 -1.16 -0.62 -19.78
CA THR A 99 -2.62 -0.77 -19.90
C THR A 99 -3.19 0.22 -20.89
N GLU A 100 -4.36 -0.10 -21.44
CA GLU A 100 -5.12 0.82 -22.27
C GLU A 100 -6.20 1.51 -21.44
N VAL A 101 -6.27 2.83 -21.54
CA VAL A 101 -7.29 3.65 -20.89
C VAL A 101 -7.86 4.61 -21.92
N PHE A 102 -9.15 4.49 -22.20
CA PHE A 102 -9.87 5.30 -23.17
C PHE A 102 -9.23 5.31 -24.58
N GLY A 103 -8.81 4.15 -25.07
CA GLY A 103 -8.19 3.98 -26.38
C GLY A 103 -6.73 4.46 -26.47
N ARG A 104 -6.12 4.89 -25.36
CA ARG A 104 -4.72 5.29 -25.27
C ARG A 104 -3.92 4.30 -24.41
N ARG A 105 -2.81 3.83 -24.95
CA ARG A 105 -1.88 2.95 -24.23
C ARG A 105 -0.95 3.76 -23.33
N TYR A 106 -0.77 3.29 -22.10
CA TYR A 106 0.17 3.82 -21.11
C TYR A 106 1.07 2.70 -20.62
N SER A 107 2.36 2.92 -20.55
CA SER A 107 3.26 2.03 -19.82
C SER A 107 3.07 2.17 -18.31
N VAL A 108 3.57 1.23 -17.53
CA VAL A 108 3.56 1.34 -16.06
C VAL A 108 4.38 2.55 -15.63
N GLU A 109 5.50 2.80 -16.31
CA GLU A 109 6.39 3.94 -16.08
C GLU A 109 5.69 5.28 -16.37
N ASP A 110 4.88 5.37 -17.43
CA ASP A 110 4.08 6.58 -17.74
C ASP A 110 3.05 6.88 -16.67
N LEU A 111 2.41 5.84 -16.12
CA LEU A 111 1.42 6.01 -15.05
C LEU A 111 2.07 6.43 -13.73
N ILE A 112 3.21 5.82 -13.38
CA ILE A 112 3.99 6.19 -12.20
C ILE A 112 4.53 7.61 -12.34
N SER A 113 5.06 7.97 -13.52
CA SER A 113 5.64 9.31 -13.74
C SER A 113 4.64 10.43 -13.50
N ARG A 114 3.34 10.22 -13.76
CA ARG A 114 2.29 11.22 -13.45
C ARG A 114 2.17 11.49 -11.95
N ILE A 115 2.19 10.42 -11.14
CA ILE A 115 2.17 10.54 -9.68
C ILE A 115 3.42 11.28 -9.20
N LEU A 116 4.60 10.87 -9.69
CA LEU A 116 5.89 11.46 -9.32
C LEU A 116 6.00 12.93 -9.77
N THR A 117 5.42 13.29 -10.91
CA THR A 117 5.38 14.68 -11.39
C THR A 117 4.63 15.56 -10.41
N ASP A 118 3.45 15.13 -9.96
CA ASP A 118 2.65 15.92 -9.02
C ASP A 118 3.32 15.97 -7.64
N LEU A 119 3.93 14.87 -7.18
CA LEU A 119 4.75 14.87 -5.98
C LEU A 119 5.88 15.90 -6.06
N ARG A 120 6.65 15.91 -7.15
CA ARG A 120 7.73 16.87 -7.40
C ARG A 120 7.23 18.31 -7.42
N LEU A 121 6.15 18.58 -8.16
CA LEU A 121 5.58 19.93 -8.28
C LEU A 121 5.01 20.46 -6.94
N ASN A 122 4.46 19.59 -6.08
CA ASN A 122 4.06 19.99 -4.74
C ASN A 122 5.27 20.35 -3.88
N ALA A 123 6.34 19.57 -3.94
CA ALA A 123 7.57 19.86 -3.23
C ALA A 123 8.24 21.16 -3.74
N GLU A 124 8.31 21.37 -5.06
CA GLU A 124 8.83 22.61 -5.66
C GLU A 124 8.05 23.86 -5.20
N ARG A 125 6.71 23.73 -5.09
CA ARG A 125 5.86 24.84 -4.58
C ARG A 125 6.11 25.12 -3.10
N GLN A 126 6.20 24.09 -2.25
CA GLN A 126 6.41 24.29 -0.81
C GLN A 126 7.81 24.79 -0.49
N PHE A 127 8.83 24.27 -1.19
CA PHE A 127 10.21 24.65 -0.94
C PHE A 127 10.70 25.83 -1.78
N GLU A 128 9.83 26.37 -2.67
CA GLU A 128 10.07 27.54 -3.54
C GLU A 128 11.35 27.42 -4.38
N ARG A 129 11.62 26.21 -4.90
CA ARG A 129 12.81 25.92 -5.72
C ARG A 129 12.60 24.73 -6.63
N PRO A 130 13.31 24.65 -7.77
CA PRO A 130 13.29 23.48 -8.63
C PRO A 130 13.94 22.29 -7.91
N ILE A 131 13.36 21.09 -8.11
CA ILE A 131 13.86 19.84 -7.57
C ILE A 131 14.22 18.92 -8.72
N ARG A 132 15.53 18.61 -8.83
CA ARG A 132 16.09 17.82 -9.93
C ARG A 132 16.72 16.51 -9.45
N HIS A 133 17.09 16.42 -8.17
CA HIS A 133 17.78 15.29 -7.60
C HIS A 133 17.00 14.69 -6.46
N ALA A 134 16.97 13.36 -6.37
CA ALA A 134 16.25 12.66 -5.30
C ALA A 134 17.02 11.42 -4.82
N THR A 135 16.99 11.21 -3.51
CA THR A 135 17.27 9.92 -2.90
C THR A 135 15.92 9.21 -2.66
N VAL A 136 15.75 8.05 -3.27
CA VAL A 136 14.46 7.34 -3.36
C VAL A 136 14.54 6.03 -2.61
N GLY A 137 13.54 5.75 -1.79
CA GLY A 137 13.36 4.47 -1.13
C GLY A 137 13.04 3.34 -2.10
N ARG A 138 13.71 2.21 -1.94
CA ARG A 138 13.32 0.96 -2.55
C ARG A 138 13.17 -0.13 -1.49
N PRO A 139 12.24 -1.08 -1.65
CA PRO A 139 12.18 -2.23 -0.76
C PRO A 139 13.47 -3.05 -0.91
N VAL A 140 13.76 -3.89 0.08
CA VAL A 140 14.86 -4.84 -0.02
C VAL A 140 14.63 -5.78 -1.21
N ARG A 141 13.38 -6.22 -1.38
CA ARG A 141 12.93 -7.00 -2.55
C ARG A 141 11.57 -6.50 -3.03
N PHE A 142 11.45 -6.24 -4.33
CA PHE A 142 10.17 -5.84 -4.92
C PHE A 142 9.17 -6.99 -4.93
N VAL A 143 7.88 -6.64 -4.81
CA VAL A 143 6.78 -7.61 -4.90
C VAL A 143 6.88 -8.40 -6.20
N GLY A 144 6.89 -9.74 -6.10
CA GLY A 144 6.97 -10.64 -7.24
C GLY A 144 8.37 -10.79 -7.85
N ALA A 145 9.42 -10.22 -7.23
CA ALA A 145 10.80 -10.52 -7.62
C ALA A 145 11.22 -11.89 -7.06
N GLU A 146 11.62 -12.79 -7.93
CA GLU A 146 12.12 -14.12 -7.58
C GLU A 146 13.65 -14.20 -7.64
N SER A 147 14.29 -13.20 -8.26
CA SER A 147 15.75 -13.11 -8.46
C SER A 147 16.25 -11.68 -8.28
N ASP A 148 17.56 -11.50 -8.15
CA ASP A 148 18.24 -10.20 -8.12
C ASP A 148 18.09 -9.46 -9.48
N GLU A 149 17.94 -10.21 -10.58
CA GLU A 149 17.68 -9.64 -11.91
C GLU A 149 16.28 -9.04 -12.01
N ASP A 150 15.28 -9.61 -11.34
CA ASP A 150 13.94 -9.04 -11.28
C ASP A 150 13.92 -7.76 -10.43
N ASP A 151 14.65 -7.74 -9.32
CA ASP A 151 14.84 -6.53 -8.51
C ASP A 151 15.55 -5.42 -9.33
N ALA A 152 16.62 -5.75 -10.03
CA ALA A 152 17.34 -4.80 -10.88
C ALA A 152 16.44 -4.27 -12.00
N PHE A 153 15.62 -5.13 -12.61
CA PHE A 153 14.64 -4.73 -13.62
C PHE A 153 13.59 -3.76 -13.05
N ALA A 154 13.07 -4.02 -11.85
CA ALA A 154 12.11 -3.15 -11.17
C ALA A 154 12.72 -1.79 -10.82
N VAL A 155 13.96 -1.77 -10.31
CA VAL A 155 14.71 -0.53 -10.02
C VAL A 155 14.88 0.31 -11.28
N GLU A 156 15.24 -0.31 -12.41
CA GLU A 156 15.45 0.41 -13.67
C GLU A 156 14.14 0.98 -14.20
N ARG A 157 13.03 0.26 -14.11
CA ARG A 157 11.70 0.77 -14.48
C ARG A 157 11.28 1.95 -13.59
N LEU A 158 11.54 1.86 -12.29
CA LEU A 158 11.26 2.94 -11.36
C LEU A 158 12.14 4.17 -11.68
N ARG A 159 13.43 3.96 -11.98
CA ARG A 159 14.35 5.03 -12.42
C ARG A 159 13.81 5.77 -13.63
N ARG A 160 13.35 5.04 -14.66
CA ARG A 160 12.75 5.64 -15.86
C ARG A 160 11.53 6.48 -15.54
N ALA A 161 10.66 5.99 -14.64
CA ALA A 161 9.49 6.75 -14.21
C ALA A 161 9.86 8.08 -13.54
N PHE A 162 10.93 8.12 -12.73
CA PHE A 162 11.47 9.35 -12.14
C PHE A 162 12.03 10.30 -13.20
N LEU A 163 12.81 9.78 -14.16
CA LEU A 163 13.34 10.60 -15.26
C LEU A 163 12.20 11.18 -16.11
N HIS A 164 11.17 10.40 -16.44
CA HIS A 164 9.97 10.88 -17.13
C HIS A 164 9.20 11.94 -16.29
N ALA A 165 9.29 11.90 -14.95
CA ALA A 165 8.70 12.90 -14.08
C ALA A 165 9.52 14.19 -13.97
N GLY A 166 10.68 14.29 -14.65
CA GLY A 166 11.52 15.47 -14.75
C GLY A 166 12.61 15.57 -13.69
N PHE A 167 12.95 14.46 -13.01
CA PHE A 167 14.18 14.37 -12.23
C PHE A 167 15.36 14.16 -13.17
N GLU A 168 16.52 14.76 -12.85
CA GLU A 168 17.76 14.61 -13.63
C GLU A 168 18.63 13.48 -13.09
N SER A 169 18.61 13.26 -11.76
CA SER A 169 19.30 12.14 -11.15
C SER A 169 18.54 11.55 -9.98
N VAL A 170 18.67 10.23 -9.82
CA VAL A 170 18.00 9.45 -8.76
C VAL A 170 18.98 8.45 -8.18
N VAL A 171 19.15 8.51 -6.87
CA VAL A 171 19.90 7.52 -6.09
C VAL A 171 18.89 6.68 -5.31
N PHE A 172 19.06 5.35 -5.35
CA PHE A 172 18.20 4.46 -4.57
C PHE A 172 18.89 4.04 -3.28
N GLU A 173 18.13 4.08 -2.18
CA GLU A 173 18.53 3.57 -0.87
C GLU A 173 17.48 2.55 -0.41
N MET A 174 17.89 1.54 0.34
CA MET A 174 16.96 0.57 0.93
C MET A 174 16.09 1.25 2.00
N GLU A 175 14.78 1.05 1.92
CA GLU A 175 13.79 1.62 2.85
C GLU A 175 14.13 1.36 4.33
N PRO A 176 14.52 0.13 4.76
CA PRO A 176 14.91 -0.10 6.15
C PRO A 176 16.18 0.66 6.55
N ILE A 177 17.14 0.81 5.65
CA ILE A 177 18.34 1.62 5.93
C ILE A 177 17.94 3.09 6.10
N ALA A 178 17.08 3.60 5.22
CA ALA A 178 16.58 4.96 5.32
C ALA A 178 15.81 5.20 6.63
N ALA A 179 14.92 4.28 7.02
CA ALA A 179 14.22 4.37 8.31
C ALA A 179 15.19 4.41 9.49
N ALA A 180 16.28 3.65 9.44
CA ALA A 180 17.31 3.63 10.46
C ALA A 180 18.08 4.94 10.59
N TYR A 181 18.26 5.72 9.52
CA TYR A 181 19.00 6.98 9.55
C TYR A 181 18.47 7.99 10.56
N ALA A 182 17.17 8.16 10.64
CA ALA A 182 16.55 9.08 11.59
C ALA A 182 16.80 8.66 13.04
N TYR A 183 16.71 7.35 13.31
CA TYR A 183 16.98 6.80 14.64
C TYR A 183 18.45 6.85 15.01
N GLU A 184 19.33 6.45 14.11
CA GLU A 184 20.78 6.39 14.31
C GLU A 184 21.35 7.74 14.75
N SER A 185 20.75 8.87 14.30
CA SER A 185 21.20 10.21 14.70
C SER A 185 21.00 10.49 16.21
N THR A 186 20.17 9.72 16.90
CA THR A 186 19.87 9.87 18.33
C THR A 186 20.70 8.95 19.22
N LEU A 187 21.49 8.03 18.64
CA LEU A 187 22.26 7.04 19.37
C LEU A 187 23.63 7.57 19.80
N ASP A 188 24.04 7.18 21.02
CA ASP A 188 25.37 7.39 21.58
C ASP A 188 26.24 6.12 21.60
N HIS A 189 25.66 4.96 21.22
CA HIS A 189 26.32 3.65 21.09
C HIS A 189 25.76 2.88 19.89
N ASP A 190 26.43 1.80 19.51
CA ASP A 190 25.96 0.92 18.44
C ASP A 190 24.91 -0.05 18.97
N GLU A 191 23.84 -0.25 18.22
CA GLU A 191 22.73 -1.20 18.51
C GLU A 191 22.51 -2.14 17.32
N LEU A 192 22.02 -3.35 17.63
CA LEU A 192 21.41 -4.25 16.67
C LEU A 192 19.89 -4.06 16.70
N ILE A 193 19.33 -3.63 15.58
CA ILE A 193 17.90 -3.36 15.49
C ILE A 193 17.20 -4.26 14.48
N LEU A 194 15.92 -4.57 14.76
CA LEU A 194 14.99 -5.16 13.82
C LEU A 194 14.01 -4.07 13.36
N ILE A 195 13.87 -3.89 12.06
CA ILE A 195 12.81 -3.08 11.47
C ILE A 195 11.80 -3.99 10.81
N GLY A 196 10.53 -3.86 11.19
CA GLY A 196 9.37 -4.46 10.53
C GLY A 196 8.55 -3.38 9.85
N ASP A 197 8.61 -3.32 8.53
CA ASP A 197 7.83 -2.39 7.71
C ASP A 197 6.61 -3.09 7.13
N PHE A 198 5.42 -2.63 7.53
CA PHE A 198 4.14 -3.17 7.11
C PHE A 198 3.45 -2.24 6.12
N GLY A 199 3.73 -2.42 4.84
CA GLY A 199 3.06 -1.70 3.76
C GLY A 199 1.59 -2.06 3.58
N GLY A 200 1.00 -1.68 2.45
CA GLY A 200 -0.35 -2.14 2.07
C GLY A 200 -0.35 -3.62 1.70
N GLY A 201 0.57 -4.03 0.82
CA GLY A 201 0.63 -5.38 0.25
C GLY A 201 1.76 -6.26 0.75
N THR A 202 2.80 -5.71 1.40
CA THR A 202 3.98 -6.44 1.88
C THR A 202 4.31 -6.12 3.32
N SER A 203 4.96 -7.07 3.97
CA SER A 203 5.62 -6.89 5.25
C SER A 203 7.09 -7.27 5.08
N ASP A 204 7.98 -6.33 5.34
CA ASP A 204 9.42 -6.45 5.13
C ASP A 204 10.15 -6.33 6.47
N PHE A 205 11.06 -7.27 6.75
CA PHE A 205 11.82 -7.33 8.00
C PHE A 205 13.30 -7.24 7.70
N SER A 206 14.01 -6.40 8.48
CA SER A 206 15.45 -6.19 8.28
C SER A 206 16.16 -6.13 9.63
N LEU A 207 17.24 -6.89 9.76
CA LEU A 207 18.17 -6.85 10.90
C LEU A 207 19.39 -6.06 10.50
N LEU A 208 19.72 -5.00 11.24
CA LEU A 208 20.85 -4.16 10.91
C LEU A 208 21.53 -3.55 12.14
N HIS A 209 22.85 -3.38 12.04
CA HIS A 209 23.63 -2.58 12.98
C HIS A 209 23.49 -1.09 12.67
N VAL A 210 23.27 -0.30 13.70
CA VAL A 210 23.14 1.17 13.64
C VAL A 210 23.92 1.80 14.79
N GLY A 211 24.41 3.04 14.59
CA GLY A 211 25.01 3.79 15.67
C GLY A 211 26.23 4.60 15.23
N PRO A 212 26.85 5.32 16.19
CA PRO A 212 27.98 6.22 15.90
C PRO A 212 29.20 5.48 15.32
N GLY A 213 29.49 4.26 15.75
CA GLY A 213 30.57 3.44 15.23
C GLY A 213 30.33 3.04 13.77
N VAL A 214 29.09 2.66 13.42
CA VAL A 214 28.69 2.37 12.04
C VAL A 214 28.86 3.59 11.15
N ARG A 215 28.43 4.78 11.62
CA ARG A 215 28.58 6.04 10.88
C ARG A 215 30.05 6.43 10.69
N ALA A 216 30.85 6.32 11.74
CA ALA A 216 32.27 6.75 11.72
C ALA A 216 33.11 5.95 10.72
N ARG A 217 32.89 4.62 10.61
CA ARG A 217 33.60 3.76 9.67
C ARG A 217 32.98 3.70 8.27
N GLY A 218 31.79 4.29 8.11
CA GLY A 218 30.98 4.17 6.90
C GLY A 218 30.19 2.85 6.87
N ARG A 219 28.89 2.94 6.59
CA ARG A 219 27.99 1.78 6.47
C ARG A 219 28.43 0.88 5.32
N THR A 220 28.40 -0.42 5.55
CA THR A 220 28.74 -1.45 4.58
C THR A 220 27.59 -2.44 4.44
N ALA A 221 27.63 -3.31 3.42
CA ALA A 221 26.65 -4.38 3.26
C ALA A 221 26.62 -5.36 4.46
N LYS A 222 27.70 -5.45 5.23
CA LYS A 222 27.80 -6.31 6.42
C LYS A 222 27.00 -5.78 7.61
N ASP A 223 26.56 -4.52 7.57
CA ASP A 223 25.73 -3.93 8.63
C ASP A 223 24.27 -4.31 8.49
N LEU A 224 23.85 -4.76 7.31
CA LEU A 224 22.58 -5.45 7.08
C LEU A 224 22.82 -6.95 7.26
N LEU A 225 22.49 -7.48 8.44
CA LEU A 225 22.71 -8.89 8.78
C LEU A 225 21.78 -9.84 8.05
N GLY A 226 20.56 -9.38 7.77
CA GLY A 226 19.58 -10.16 7.05
C GLY A 226 18.33 -9.36 6.74
N ASN A 227 17.57 -9.87 5.79
CA ASN A 227 16.25 -9.37 5.44
C ASN A 227 15.34 -10.53 5.03
N SER A 228 14.04 -10.37 5.27
CA SER A 228 13.02 -11.32 4.86
C SER A 228 11.73 -10.56 4.62
N GLY A 229 10.91 -11.00 3.66
CA GLY A 229 9.67 -10.32 3.31
C GLY A 229 8.53 -11.30 3.00
N LEU A 230 7.32 -10.80 3.17
CA LEU A 230 6.07 -11.49 2.85
C LEU A 230 5.22 -10.63 1.93
N GLY A 231 4.60 -11.25 0.92
CA GLY A 231 3.56 -10.63 0.11
C GLY A 231 2.21 -10.51 0.85
N LEU A 232 2.24 -10.06 2.10
CA LEU A 232 1.12 -10.03 3.03
C LEU A 232 1.27 -8.82 3.96
N ALA A 233 0.23 -8.01 4.07
CA ALA A 233 0.12 -6.88 5.00
C ALA A 233 -1.33 -6.40 5.15
N GLY A 234 -1.56 -5.10 5.28
CA GLY A 234 -2.85 -4.48 5.53
C GLY A 234 -3.96 -4.89 4.57
N ASP A 235 -3.66 -5.00 3.29
CA ASP A 235 -4.63 -5.40 2.25
C ASP A 235 -5.12 -6.84 2.47
N SER A 236 -4.28 -7.73 3.01
CA SER A 236 -4.69 -9.10 3.36
C SER A 236 -5.66 -9.12 4.53
N PHE A 237 -5.48 -8.23 5.51
CA PHE A 237 -6.41 -8.08 6.63
C PHE A 237 -7.74 -7.50 6.17
N ASP A 238 -7.71 -6.51 5.30
CA ASP A 238 -8.91 -5.94 4.66
C ASP A 238 -9.67 -7.02 3.88
N ALA A 239 -8.95 -7.87 3.14
CA ALA A 239 -9.54 -8.99 2.41
C ALA A 239 -10.28 -9.97 3.35
N ARG A 240 -9.74 -10.23 4.55
CA ARG A 240 -10.41 -11.09 5.55
C ARG A 240 -11.71 -10.46 6.06
N ILE A 241 -11.73 -9.15 6.30
CA ILE A 241 -12.95 -8.43 6.68
C ILE A 241 -13.99 -8.52 5.55
N VAL A 242 -13.60 -8.26 4.31
CA VAL A 242 -14.51 -8.39 3.16
C VAL A 242 -15.06 -9.80 3.06
N ARG A 243 -14.23 -10.82 3.17
CA ARG A 243 -14.63 -12.23 3.08
C ARG A 243 -15.61 -12.64 4.19
N LYS A 244 -15.41 -12.13 5.42
CA LYS A 244 -16.17 -12.55 6.60
C LYS A 244 -17.46 -11.76 6.85
N LEU A 245 -17.47 -10.48 6.47
CA LEU A 245 -18.62 -9.60 6.70
C LEU A 245 -19.37 -9.25 5.41
N VAL A 246 -18.63 -8.84 4.38
CA VAL A 246 -19.22 -8.24 3.19
C VAL A 246 -19.71 -9.31 2.22
N SER A 247 -18.85 -10.28 1.90
CA SER A 247 -19.21 -11.33 0.92
C SER A 247 -20.46 -12.13 1.29
N PRO A 248 -20.68 -12.53 2.56
CA PRO A 248 -21.95 -13.20 2.96
C PRO A 248 -23.16 -12.28 2.81
N ALA A 249 -23.03 -10.99 3.15
CA ALA A 249 -24.12 -10.02 2.97
C ALA A 249 -24.44 -9.77 1.48
N LEU A 250 -23.49 -10.03 0.58
CA LEU A 250 -23.64 -9.94 -0.87
C LEU A 250 -23.90 -11.31 -1.53
N GLY A 251 -24.26 -12.34 -0.76
CA GLY A 251 -24.73 -13.63 -1.27
C GLY A 251 -23.63 -14.65 -1.60
N SER A 252 -22.41 -14.53 -1.04
CA SER A 252 -21.38 -15.56 -1.24
C SER A 252 -21.74 -16.94 -0.65
N GLU A 253 -22.67 -16.95 0.31
CA GLU A 253 -23.19 -18.15 0.94
C GLU A 253 -24.62 -18.47 0.46
N SER A 254 -25.13 -17.74 -0.53
CA SER A 254 -26.43 -18.02 -1.15
C SER A 254 -26.31 -19.13 -2.19
N PHE A 255 -27.29 -20.02 -2.22
CA PHE A 255 -27.33 -21.16 -3.13
C PHE A 255 -28.42 -20.98 -4.18
N GLU A 256 -28.36 -21.78 -5.25
CA GLU A 256 -29.43 -21.83 -6.23
C GLU A 256 -30.72 -22.42 -5.61
N ARG A 257 -31.88 -21.93 -6.05
CA ARG A 257 -33.18 -22.52 -5.67
C ARG A 257 -33.20 -23.95 -6.18
N SER A 258 -33.44 -24.88 -5.28
CA SER A 258 -33.72 -26.25 -5.68
C SER A 258 -35.11 -26.28 -6.32
N TYR A 259 -35.19 -26.61 -7.59
CA TYR A 259 -36.47 -27.00 -8.22
C TYR A 259 -36.87 -28.40 -7.71
N ALA A 260 -37.17 -28.49 -6.42
CA ALA A 260 -37.54 -29.75 -5.79
C ALA A 260 -39.01 -30.08 -6.10
N GLN A 261 -39.23 -30.79 -7.18
CA GLN A 261 -40.35 -31.71 -7.28
C GLN A 261 -39.99 -33.16 -6.96
N ALA A 262 -38.79 -33.43 -6.46
CA ALA A 262 -38.36 -34.75 -6.02
C ALA A 262 -38.12 -34.75 -4.51
N LYS A 263 -38.98 -35.41 -3.76
CA LYS A 263 -38.94 -35.54 -2.29
C LYS A 263 -37.70 -36.18 -1.71
N ASP A 264 -36.75 -36.64 -2.52
CA ASP A 264 -35.58 -37.44 -2.10
C ASP A 264 -34.24 -36.94 -2.63
N ARG A 265 -34.09 -35.66 -3.08
CA ARG A 265 -32.80 -35.10 -3.40
C ARG A 265 -32.35 -34.13 -2.32
N PRO A 266 -31.10 -34.23 -1.86
CA PRO A 266 -30.54 -33.24 -0.95
C PRO A 266 -30.61 -31.82 -1.58
N ALA A 267 -30.81 -30.80 -0.76
CA ALA A 267 -30.83 -29.39 -1.20
C ALA A 267 -29.65 -29.13 -2.10
N SER A 268 -29.86 -28.43 -3.23
CA SER A 268 -28.76 -28.06 -4.11
C SER A 268 -27.75 -27.21 -3.32
N ILE A 269 -26.50 -27.63 -3.32
CA ILE A 269 -25.37 -26.91 -2.74
C ILE A 269 -24.61 -26.12 -3.80
N ILE A 270 -25.23 -25.82 -4.94
CA ILE A 270 -24.63 -25.03 -6.02
C ILE A 270 -24.65 -23.54 -5.60
N PRO A 271 -23.51 -22.89 -5.44
CA PRO A 271 -23.48 -21.45 -5.14
C PRO A 271 -24.21 -20.65 -6.22
N ALA A 272 -25.02 -19.66 -5.80
CA ALA A 272 -25.76 -18.82 -6.71
C ALA A 272 -24.87 -18.03 -7.67
N ALA A 273 -23.78 -17.49 -7.16
CA ALA A 273 -22.79 -16.77 -7.96
C ALA A 273 -21.39 -17.41 -7.82
N PRO A 274 -20.53 -17.30 -8.86
CA PRO A 274 -19.19 -17.90 -8.86
C PRO A 274 -18.28 -17.28 -7.79
N ALA A 275 -17.51 -18.11 -7.08
CA ALA A 275 -16.61 -17.70 -5.99
C ALA A 275 -15.54 -16.67 -6.43
N TRP A 276 -15.09 -16.72 -7.70
CA TRP A 276 -14.10 -15.78 -8.20
C TRP A 276 -14.59 -14.33 -8.23
N ILE A 277 -15.91 -14.08 -8.34
CA ILE A 277 -16.49 -12.73 -8.25
C ILE A 277 -16.21 -12.14 -6.86
N TYR A 278 -16.47 -12.91 -5.80
CA TYR A 278 -16.23 -12.50 -4.43
C TYR A 278 -14.73 -12.35 -4.13
N ALA A 279 -13.87 -13.21 -4.68
CA ALA A 279 -12.43 -13.05 -4.57
C ALA A 279 -11.91 -11.72 -5.16
N ASN A 280 -12.59 -11.19 -6.18
CA ASN A 280 -12.28 -9.86 -6.72
C ASN A 280 -12.78 -8.71 -5.82
N LEU A 281 -13.77 -8.92 -4.93
CA LEU A 281 -14.17 -7.91 -3.96
C LEU A 281 -13.14 -7.70 -2.86
N GLU A 282 -12.35 -8.71 -2.54
CA GLU A 282 -11.31 -8.65 -1.52
C GLU A 282 -10.24 -7.57 -1.82
N ARG A 283 -10.16 -7.16 -3.10
CA ARG A 283 -9.30 -6.08 -3.57
C ARG A 283 -10.14 -5.04 -4.31
N TRP A 284 -10.55 -4.00 -3.62
CA TRP A 284 -11.51 -3.01 -4.13
C TRP A 284 -11.21 -2.46 -5.53
N HIS A 285 -9.94 -2.33 -5.90
CA HIS A 285 -9.53 -1.87 -7.22
C HIS A 285 -9.81 -2.89 -8.33
N TYR A 286 -10.01 -4.16 -7.99
CA TYR A 286 -10.42 -5.19 -8.94
C TYR A 286 -11.92 -5.14 -9.26
N LEU A 287 -12.72 -4.42 -8.49
CA LEU A 287 -14.13 -4.21 -8.82
C LEU A 287 -14.32 -3.66 -10.24
N SER A 288 -13.41 -2.79 -10.68
CA SER A 288 -13.48 -2.24 -12.03
C SER A 288 -13.36 -3.31 -13.13
N PHE A 289 -12.71 -4.44 -12.86
CA PHE A 289 -12.62 -5.57 -13.80
C PHE A 289 -13.92 -6.40 -13.86
N LEU A 290 -14.79 -6.28 -12.86
CA LEU A 290 -16.08 -6.92 -12.83
C LEU A 290 -17.14 -6.16 -13.68
N LYS A 291 -16.88 -4.91 -14.06
CA LYS A 291 -17.77 -4.10 -14.92
C LYS A 291 -17.68 -4.53 -16.39
N THR A 292 -18.02 -5.77 -16.67
CA THR A 292 -18.05 -6.30 -18.04
C THR A 292 -19.42 -6.91 -18.35
N ARG A 293 -19.80 -6.92 -19.63
CA ARG A 293 -21.07 -7.50 -20.07
C ARG A 293 -21.21 -8.96 -19.66
N ASN A 294 -20.12 -9.73 -19.74
CA ASN A 294 -20.14 -11.14 -19.36
C ASN A 294 -20.43 -11.32 -17.86
N VAL A 295 -19.82 -10.51 -16.99
CA VAL A 295 -20.11 -10.56 -15.54
C VAL A 295 -21.55 -10.15 -15.25
N ALA A 296 -22.05 -9.11 -15.91
CA ALA A 296 -23.45 -8.68 -15.76
C ALA A 296 -24.44 -9.79 -16.15
N GLU A 297 -24.19 -10.52 -17.24
CA GLU A 297 -25.02 -11.67 -17.66
C GLU A 297 -24.94 -12.82 -16.64
N ILE A 298 -23.76 -13.15 -16.10
CA ILE A 298 -23.58 -14.16 -15.04
C ILE A 298 -24.37 -13.76 -13.79
N LEU A 299 -24.23 -12.52 -13.33
CA LEU A 299 -24.91 -12.05 -12.12
C LEU A 299 -26.42 -11.96 -12.30
N LYS A 300 -26.91 -11.54 -13.45
CA LYS A 300 -28.35 -11.57 -13.78
C LYS A 300 -28.90 -12.97 -13.73
N SER A 301 -28.17 -13.95 -14.25
CA SER A 301 -28.55 -15.37 -14.19
C SER A 301 -28.51 -15.90 -12.75
N ALA A 302 -27.47 -15.49 -11.97
CA ALA A 302 -27.37 -15.84 -10.56
C ALA A 302 -28.54 -15.27 -9.75
N HIS A 303 -28.90 -14.01 -9.93
CA HIS A 303 -30.03 -13.35 -9.28
C HIS A 303 -31.34 -14.12 -9.52
N ALA A 304 -31.62 -14.49 -10.77
CA ALA A 304 -32.84 -15.22 -11.13
C ALA A 304 -32.96 -16.59 -10.45
N ARG A 305 -31.82 -17.23 -10.12
CA ARG A 305 -31.77 -18.58 -9.54
C ARG A 305 -31.50 -18.62 -8.05
N ALA A 306 -31.04 -17.52 -7.45
CA ALA A 306 -30.63 -17.46 -6.06
C ALA A 306 -31.81 -17.70 -5.09
N GLN A 307 -31.51 -18.33 -3.95
CA GLN A 307 -32.43 -18.42 -2.82
C GLN A 307 -32.67 -17.04 -2.18
N GLU A 308 -31.63 -16.21 -2.15
CA GLU A 308 -31.61 -14.85 -1.59
C GLU A 308 -31.28 -13.85 -2.71
N PRO A 309 -32.19 -13.57 -3.64
CA PRO A 309 -31.94 -12.73 -4.80
C PRO A 309 -31.56 -11.28 -4.42
N GLU A 310 -32.10 -10.76 -3.31
CA GLU A 310 -31.78 -9.42 -2.79
C GLU A 310 -30.33 -9.24 -2.46
N LYS A 311 -29.61 -10.28 -2.01
CA LYS A 311 -28.17 -10.24 -1.77
C LYS A 311 -27.37 -10.16 -3.08
N ILE A 312 -27.80 -10.89 -4.10
CA ILE A 312 -27.17 -10.82 -5.44
C ILE A 312 -27.46 -9.49 -6.10
N GLU A 313 -28.64 -8.90 -5.89
CA GLU A 313 -28.99 -7.55 -6.36
C GLU A 313 -28.06 -6.50 -5.71
N ALA A 314 -27.81 -6.59 -4.40
CA ALA A 314 -26.85 -5.74 -3.71
C ALA A 314 -25.43 -5.86 -4.29
N LEU A 315 -24.99 -7.08 -4.65
CA LEU A 315 -23.71 -7.30 -5.34
C LEU A 315 -23.68 -6.63 -6.73
N ILE A 316 -24.76 -6.74 -7.51
CA ILE A 316 -24.90 -6.09 -8.82
C ILE A 316 -24.75 -4.57 -8.63
N ASN A 317 -25.51 -3.98 -7.71
CA ASN A 317 -25.50 -2.54 -7.44
C ASN A 317 -24.09 -2.06 -7.00
N LEU A 318 -23.42 -2.81 -6.11
CA LEU A 318 -22.03 -2.49 -5.70
C LEU A 318 -21.08 -2.39 -6.90
N ILE A 319 -21.22 -3.33 -7.85
CA ILE A 319 -20.36 -3.37 -9.04
C ILE A 319 -20.76 -2.25 -10.03
N GLU A 320 -22.04 -2.11 -10.35
CA GLU A 320 -22.54 -1.15 -11.35
C GLU A 320 -22.33 0.30 -10.92
N GLU A 321 -22.61 0.62 -9.66
CA GLU A 321 -22.39 1.96 -9.08
C GLU A 321 -20.90 2.25 -8.82
N GLY A 322 -20.03 1.21 -8.79
CA GLY A 322 -18.59 1.37 -8.58
C GLY A 322 -18.24 1.74 -7.16
N LEU A 323 -18.93 1.20 -6.18
CA LEU A 323 -18.83 1.55 -4.76
C LEU A 323 -17.63 0.90 -4.04
N GLY A 324 -16.70 0.31 -4.79
CA GLY A 324 -15.56 -0.42 -4.22
C GLY A 324 -14.68 0.43 -3.30
N TYR A 325 -14.49 1.71 -3.64
CA TYR A 325 -13.68 2.58 -2.80
C TYR A 325 -14.39 2.93 -1.49
N GLN A 326 -15.69 3.22 -1.52
CA GLN A 326 -16.51 3.51 -0.33
C GLN A 326 -16.55 2.30 0.60
N LEU A 327 -16.72 1.10 0.03
CA LEU A 327 -16.66 -0.15 0.77
C LEU A 327 -15.28 -0.33 1.43
N HIS A 328 -14.19 -0.10 0.69
CA HIS A 328 -12.84 -0.19 1.22
C HIS A 328 -12.59 0.80 2.37
N GLN A 329 -13.11 2.02 2.26
CA GLN A 329 -13.04 2.98 3.37
C GLN A 329 -13.77 2.48 4.62
N ALA A 330 -14.93 1.83 4.47
CA ALA A 330 -15.65 1.25 5.61
C ALA A 330 -14.86 0.10 6.25
N VAL A 331 -14.23 -0.74 5.43
CA VAL A 331 -13.34 -1.83 5.89
C VAL A 331 -12.11 -1.27 6.64
N GLN A 332 -11.44 -0.28 6.07
CA GLN A 332 -10.28 0.35 6.73
C GLN A 332 -10.67 1.05 8.04
N ARG A 333 -11.83 1.71 8.08
CA ARG A 333 -12.35 2.32 9.31
C ARG A 333 -12.53 1.29 10.41
N LEU A 334 -13.22 0.18 10.11
CA LEU A 334 -13.38 -0.92 11.07
C LEU A 334 -12.03 -1.42 11.60
N LYS A 335 -11.06 -1.67 10.71
CA LYS A 335 -9.72 -2.13 11.08
C LYS A 335 -9.01 -1.14 12.02
N ILE A 336 -9.09 0.15 11.72
CA ILE A 336 -8.51 1.21 12.55
C ILE A 336 -9.20 1.26 13.92
N GLU A 337 -10.52 1.24 13.96
CA GLU A 337 -11.29 1.26 15.22
C GLU A 337 -10.95 0.04 16.07
N LEU A 338 -10.89 -1.17 15.50
CA LEU A 338 -10.50 -2.39 16.20
C LEU A 338 -9.03 -2.37 16.67
N SER A 339 -8.17 -1.53 16.12
CA SER A 339 -6.82 -1.33 16.63
C SER A 339 -6.80 -0.57 17.96
N HIS A 340 -7.80 0.28 18.22
CA HIS A 340 -7.90 1.12 19.41
C HIS A 340 -8.97 0.66 20.42
N GLN A 341 -10.03 0.00 19.95
CA GLN A 341 -11.18 -0.40 20.74
C GLN A 341 -11.36 -1.93 20.71
N GLU A 342 -11.95 -2.50 21.75
CA GLU A 342 -12.24 -3.94 21.81
C GLU A 342 -13.41 -4.35 20.91
N THR A 343 -14.31 -3.41 20.62
CA THR A 343 -15.48 -3.61 19.76
C THR A 343 -15.64 -2.41 18.85
N ALA A 344 -16.04 -2.66 17.61
CA ALA A 344 -16.36 -1.62 16.62
C ALA A 344 -17.55 -2.06 15.75
N GLU A 345 -18.23 -1.09 15.12
CA GLU A 345 -19.34 -1.36 14.23
C GLU A 345 -18.88 -1.19 12.78
N PHE A 346 -18.93 -2.28 12.01
CA PHE A 346 -18.87 -2.16 10.55
C PHE A 346 -20.16 -1.56 10.04
N ARG A 347 -20.07 -0.49 9.28
CA ARG A 347 -21.22 0.11 8.63
C ARG A 347 -20.86 0.52 7.21
N PHE A 348 -21.58 -0.07 6.26
CA PHE A 348 -21.54 0.32 4.86
C PHE A 348 -22.98 0.52 4.37
N ARG A 349 -23.31 1.77 4.03
CA ARG A 349 -24.63 2.13 3.51
C ARG A 349 -24.46 2.91 2.22
N ASP A 350 -25.08 2.43 1.16
CA ASP A 350 -25.18 3.13 -0.11
C ASP A 350 -26.43 2.64 -0.88
N GLY A 351 -27.27 3.58 -1.30
CA GLY A 351 -28.54 3.27 -1.98
C GLY A 351 -29.41 2.27 -1.20
N SER A 352 -29.65 1.10 -1.80
CA SER A 352 -30.41 0.00 -1.19
C SER A 352 -29.58 -0.90 -0.27
N MET A 353 -28.26 -0.73 -0.23
CA MET A 353 -27.39 -1.53 0.61
C MET A 353 -27.25 -0.93 2.00
N ASP A 354 -27.45 -1.74 3.03
CA ASP A 354 -27.21 -1.39 4.43
C ASP A 354 -26.60 -2.60 5.13
N ILE A 355 -25.26 -2.65 5.18
CA ILE A 355 -24.55 -3.74 5.85
C ILE A 355 -24.06 -3.17 7.20
N VAL A 356 -24.61 -3.68 8.29
CA VAL A 356 -24.26 -3.30 9.65
C VAL A 356 -23.89 -4.56 10.43
N ALA A 357 -22.71 -4.56 11.08
CA ALA A 357 -22.27 -5.67 11.92
C ALA A 357 -21.41 -5.16 13.08
N ALA A 358 -21.71 -5.61 14.28
CA ALA A 358 -20.83 -5.42 15.42
C ALA A 358 -19.72 -6.47 15.38
N VAL A 359 -18.46 -6.04 15.50
CA VAL A 359 -17.29 -6.90 15.47
C VAL A 359 -16.45 -6.66 16.73
N ASN A 360 -16.02 -7.72 17.40
CA ASN A 360 -15.05 -7.60 18.45
C ASN A 360 -13.63 -7.90 17.93
N ARG A 361 -12.62 -7.28 18.56
CA ARG A 361 -11.20 -7.42 18.20
C ARG A 361 -10.76 -8.88 18.15
N LYS A 362 -11.18 -9.69 19.14
CA LYS A 362 -10.80 -11.09 19.23
C LYS A 362 -11.32 -11.91 18.06
N GLU A 363 -12.51 -11.58 17.57
CA GLU A 363 -13.10 -12.19 16.36
C GLU A 363 -12.29 -11.81 15.12
N PHE A 364 -11.97 -10.53 14.96
CA PHE A 364 -11.11 -10.05 13.89
C PHE A 364 -9.70 -10.69 13.93
N GLU A 365 -9.07 -10.78 15.10
CA GLU A 365 -7.79 -11.47 15.29
C GLU A 365 -7.89 -12.95 14.89
N GLY A 366 -9.02 -13.59 15.13
CA GLY A 366 -9.32 -14.95 14.64
C GLY A 366 -9.36 -15.05 13.11
N TRP A 367 -9.92 -14.05 12.43
CA TRP A 367 -9.99 -14.04 10.96
C TRP A 367 -8.62 -13.92 10.30
N ILE A 368 -7.69 -13.20 10.91
CA ILE A 368 -6.32 -12.95 10.42
C ILE A 368 -5.26 -13.87 11.04
N ALA A 369 -5.67 -14.93 11.73
CA ALA A 369 -4.74 -15.80 12.48
C ALA A 369 -3.68 -16.48 11.58
N ASP A 370 -4.02 -16.80 10.33
CA ASP A 370 -3.09 -17.41 9.37
C ASP A 370 -2.02 -16.40 8.93
N GLU A 371 -2.41 -15.17 8.72
CA GLU A 371 -1.54 -14.05 8.40
C GLU A 371 -0.57 -13.78 9.55
N LEU A 372 -1.08 -13.73 10.79
CA LEU A 372 -0.25 -13.55 11.98
C LEU A 372 0.80 -14.65 12.13
N ARG A 373 0.42 -15.92 11.93
CA ARG A 373 1.38 -17.05 11.94
C ARG A 373 2.42 -16.96 10.83
N SER A 374 2.05 -16.39 9.69
CA SER A 374 2.98 -16.20 8.58
C SER A 374 4.01 -15.11 8.87
N ILE A 375 3.59 -14.02 9.54
CA ILE A 375 4.48 -12.96 10.03
C ILE A 375 5.47 -13.53 11.05
N GLU A 376 4.96 -14.25 12.05
CA GLU A 376 5.78 -14.87 13.10
C GLU A 376 6.86 -15.80 12.50
N ARG A 377 6.46 -16.72 11.63
CA ARG A 377 7.40 -17.62 10.95
C ARG A 377 8.44 -16.91 10.07
N CYS A 378 8.08 -15.76 9.50
CA CYS A 378 9.01 -14.96 8.71
C CYS A 378 10.10 -14.35 9.59
N VAL A 379 9.71 -13.83 10.74
CA VAL A 379 10.64 -13.27 11.74
C VAL A 379 11.55 -14.35 12.31
N ASP A 380 11.00 -15.51 12.69
CA ASP A 380 11.79 -16.65 13.19
C ASP A 380 12.84 -17.12 12.16
N ARG A 381 12.45 -17.20 10.90
CA ARG A 381 13.36 -17.56 9.81
C ARG A 381 14.45 -16.51 9.64
N LEU A 382 14.11 -15.22 9.66
CA LEU A 382 15.08 -14.14 9.56
C LEU A 382 16.14 -14.24 10.67
N LEU A 383 15.73 -14.44 11.91
CA LEU A 383 16.64 -14.60 13.05
C LEU A 383 17.54 -15.83 12.87
N ALA A 384 16.98 -16.97 12.46
CA ALA A 384 17.72 -18.19 12.26
C ALA A 384 18.75 -18.07 11.10
N ASP A 385 18.34 -17.53 9.95
CA ASP A 385 19.18 -17.35 8.77
C ASP A 385 20.32 -16.34 9.03
N SER A 386 20.07 -15.35 9.89
CA SER A 386 21.06 -14.34 10.30
C SER A 386 21.94 -14.82 11.47
N ASN A 387 21.67 -16.00 12.03
CA ASN A 387 22.32 -16.53 13.23
C ASN A 387 22.27 -15.54 14.42
N VAL A 388 21.13 -14.88 14.60
CA VAL A 388 20.87 -13.89 15.65
C VAL A 388 19.82 -14.45 16.61
N LEU A 389 20.05 -14.29 17.91
CA LEU A 389 19.06 -14.63 18.94
C LEU A 389 18.18 -13.40 19.22
N ALA A 390 16.90 -13.61 19.48
CA ALA A 390 15.97 -12.51 19.77
C ALA A 390 16.43 -11.63 20.95
N ARG A 391 17.15 -12.21 21.93
CA ARG A 391 17.74 -11.47 23.06
C ARG A 391 18.88 -10.52 22.67
N ASP A 392 19.51 -10.73 21.54
CA ASP A 392 20.64 -9.94 21.06
C ASP A 392 20.16 -8.70 20.26
N VAL A 393 18.87 -8.63 19.95
CA VAL A 393 18.24 -7.45 19.31
C VAL A 393 17.93 -6.41 20.37
N ASP A 394 18.54 -5.23 20.26
CA ASP A 394 18.40 -4.13 21.22
C ASP A 394 17.06 -3.42 21.09
N ARG A 395 16.60 -3.19 19.85
CA ARG A 395 15.34 -2.51 19.55
C ARG A 395 14.61 -3.15 18.36
N VAL A 396 13.29 -3.06 18.42
CA VAL A 396 12.39 -3.46 17.33
C VAL A 396 11.55 -2.25 16.95
N PHE A 397 11.63 -1.85 15.69
CA PHE A 397 10.81 -0.79 15.12
C PHE A 397 9.76 -1.38 14.21
N LEU A 398 8.49 -1.13 14.52
CA LEU A 398 7.38 -1.53 13.67
C LEU A 398 6.83 -0.30 12.97
N THR A 399 6.85 -0.30 11.64
CA THR A 399 6.39 0.78 10.79
C THR A 399 5.21 0.36 9.91
N GLY A 400 4.44 1.33 9.42
CA GLY A 400 3.26 1.11 8.60
C GLY A 400 1.97 0.83 9.37
N GLY A 401 0.83 1.10 8.73
CA GLY A 401 -0.49 1.10 9.39
C GLY A 401 -0.89 -0.22 10.05
N THR A 402 -0.40 -1.33 9.56
CA THR A 402 -0.67 -2.67 10.12
C THR A 402 0.02 -2.89 11.47
N SER A 403 1.09 -2.16 11.76
CA SER A 403 1.80 -2.21 13.05
C SER A 403 0.94 -1.77 14.25
N PHE A 404 -0.13 -1.01 13.99
CA PHE A 404 -1.10 -0.60 15.02
C PHE A 404 -2.09 -1.72 15.41
N VAL A 405 -2.17 -2.81 14.63
CA VAL A 405 -3.01 -3.95 15.01
C VAL A 405 -2.40 -4.65 16.24
N PRO A 406 -3.11 -4.72 17.38
CA PRO A 406 -2.53 -5.23 18.63
C PRO A 406 -1.96 -6.64 18.52
N ALA A 407 -2.60 -7.51 17.75
CA ALA A 407 -2.11 -8.88 17.54
C ALA A 407 -0.77 -8.92 16.79
N VAL A 408 -0.54 -8.02 15.82
CA VAL A 408 0.75 -7.89 15.13
C VAL A 408 1.83 -7.46 16.12
N ARG A 409 1.58 -6.39 16.85
CA ARG A 409 2.52 -5.88 17.84
C ARG A 409 2.87 -6.94 18.91
N ARG A 410 1.88 -7.69 19.35
CA ARG A 410 2.04 -8.76 20.36
C ARG A 410 3.03 -9.84 19.92
N ILE A 411 3.13 -10.17 18.64
CA ILE A 411 4.13 -11.11 18.13
C ILE A 411 5.53 -10.64 18.52
N PHE A 412 5.85 -9.39 18.26
CA PHE A 412 7.17 -8.83 18.55
C PHE A 412 7.40 -8.63 20.05
N GLU A 413 6.38 -8.24 20.80
CA GLU A 413 6.47 -8.10 22.27
C GLU A 413 6.77 -9.44 22.96
N ILE A 414 6.21 -10.54 22.45
CA ILE A 414 6.48 -11.89 22.95
C ILE A 414 7.90 -12.33 22.62
N HIS A 415 8.37 -12.10 21.39
CA HIS A 415 9.69 -12.54 20.93
C HIS A 415 10.84 -11.74 21.53
N PHE A 416 10.69 -10.41 21.62
CA PHE A 416 11.79 -9.49 21.95
C PHE A 416 11.61 -8.79 23.30
N GLY A 417 10.44 -8.87 23.91
CA GLY A 417 10.07 -8.12 25.11
C GLY A 417 9.46 -6.75 24.80
N ALA A 418 8.38 -6.41 25.49
CA ALA A 418 7.60 -5.19 25.24
C ALA A 418 8.43 -3.89 25.38
N SER A 419 9.45 -3.86 26.23
CA SER A 419 10.32 -2.69 26.43
C SER A 419 11.20 -2.37 25.23
N ARG A 420 11.45 -3.33 24.35
CA ARG A 420 12.27 -3.16 23.15
C ARG A 420 11.47 -2.75 21.93
N VAL A 421 10.15 -3.02 21.89
CA VAL A 421 9.29 -2.71 20.75
C VAL A 421 8.90 -1.24 20.76
N ARG A 422 9.11 -0.57 19.66
CA ARG A 422 8.75 0.82 19.41
C ARG A 422 7.85 0.91 18.19
N THR A 423 6.84 1.77 18.27
CA THR A 423 5.98 2.18 17.17
C THR A 423 6.08 3.70 17.10
N GLY A 424 6.17 4.28 15.93
CA GLY A 424 6.39 5.73 15.77
C GLY A 424 5.65 6.35 14.60
N ASN A 425 5.98 7.56 14.18
CA ASN A 425 5.40 8.28 13.02
C ASN A 425 5.86 7.64 11.70
N GLU A 426 5.26 6.58 11.35
CA GLU A 426 5.73 5.47 10.54
C GLU A 426 5.58 5.72 9.04
N PHE A 427 4.62 6.54 8.64
CA PHE A 427 4.42 6.86 7.22
C PHE A 427 5.48 7.83 6.66
N THR A 428 6.24 8.49 7.54
CA THR A 428 7.20 9.53 7.15
C THR A 428 8.64 9.24 7.55
N SER A 429 8.88 8.16 8.32
CA SER A 429 10.22 7.81 8.82
C SER A 429 11.21 7.50 7.68
N VAL A 430 10.77 6.76 6.66
CA VAL A 430 11.58 6.43 5.47
C VAL A 430 11.94 7.70 4.71
N ALA A 431 10.97 8.56 4.40
CA ALA A 431 11.23 9.81 3.68
C ALA A 431 12.15 10.75 4.47
N ARG A 432 12.00 10.82 5.80
CA ARG A 432 12.90 11.59 6.66
C ARG A 432 14.35 11.09 6.59
N GLY A 433 14.54 9.78 6.70
CA GLY A 433 15.87 9.17 6.60
C GLY A 433 16.49 9.35 5.21
N LEU A 434 15.69 9.21 4.14
CA LEU A 434 16.12 9.47 2.76
C LEU A 434 16.55 10.93 2.58
N ALA A 435 15.87 11.89 3.19
CA ALA A 435 16.25 13.30 3.13
C ALA A 435 17.55 13.58 3.87
N LEU A 436 17.76 12.98 5.05
CA LEU A 436 19.03 13.06 5.78
C LEU A 436 20.18 12.46 4.97
N ARG A 437 19.94 11.30 4.34
CA ARG A 437 20.91 10.66 3.44
C ARG A 437 21.24 11.54 2.24
N ALA A 438 20.23 12.16 1.63
CA ALA A 438 20.40 13.10 0.53
C ALA A 438 21.29 14.28 0.94
N GLN A 439 21.03 14.87 2.12
CA GLN A 439 21.85 15.97 2.66
C GLN A 439 23.34 15.57 2.88
N GLU A 440 23.58 14.35 3.39
CA GLU A 440 24.94 13.86 3.55
C GLU A 440 25.67 13.68 2.20
N MET A 441 24.96 13.23 1.18
CA MET A 441 25.54 13.05 -0.16
C MET A 441 25.87 14.40 -0.80
N ASP A 442 24.94 15.37 -0.69
CA ASP A 442 25.17 16.74 -1.19
C ASP A 442 26.36 17.43 -0.49
N ALA A 443 26.59 17.13 0.80
CA ALA A 443 27.72 17.68 1.55
C ALA A 443 29.08 17.07 1.18
N ARG A 444 29.09 15.90 0.53
CA ARG A 444 30.31 15.19 0.09
C ARG A 444 30.65 15.41 -1.39
N ALA A 445 29.69 15.92 -2.18
CA ALA A 445 29.86 16.23 -3.59
C ALA A 445 30.40 17.63 -3.82
#